data_dc52f03e0a8b97ad85d806a598982133
#
_entry.id   dc52f03e0a8b97ad85d806a598982133
#
_cell.length_a   1.000
_cell.length_b   1.000
_cell.length_c   1.000
_cell.angle_alpha   90.00
_cell.angle_beta   90.00
_cell.angle_gamma   90.00
#
_symmetry.space_group_name_H-M   'P 1'
#
loop_
_entity.id
_entity.type
_entity.pdbx_description
1 polymer ?
#
loop_
_entity_poly.entity_id
_entity_poly.type
_entity_poly.pdbx_seq_one_letter_code
_entity_poly.pdbx_strand_id
1 'polypeptide(L)'
;MVSFHGLLGTDLPAEPGKVTARILVCHGDADPMVPRSQVVSFWEEMDHAGANWHFHSYSGVRHGFTNPGPALNPAVGYDLSADRQSWAAMFELFDEVFG
;
A
#
# COMPACT_ATOMS: atom_id res chain seq x y z
N MET A 1 5.56 -4.41 8.61
CA MET A 1 5.98 -3.69 7.39
C MET A 1 4.90 -2.73 6.95
N VAL A 2 5.29 -1.53 6.57
CA VAL A 2 4.36 -0.53 6.05
C VAL A 2 4.84 -0.12 4.66
N SER A 3 3.92 -0.07 3.69
CA SER A 3 4.19 0.41 2.33
C SER A 3 3.24 1.54 1.97
N PHE A 4 3.80 2.68 1.57
CA PHE A 4 3.05 3.79 1.00
C PHE A 4 3.33 3.85 -0.50
N HIS A 5 2.27 3.80 -1.31
CA HIS A 5 2.32 3.89 -2.78
C HIS A 5 3.44 3.03 -3.43
N GLY A 6 3.62 1.79 -2.93
CA GLY A 6 4.57 0.85 -3.53
C GLY A 6 4.05 0.19 -4.81
N LEU A 7 4.96 -0.38 -5.60
CA LEU A 7 4.62 -1.23 -6.73
C LEU A 7 4.38 -2.66 -6.22
N LEU A 8 3.30 -3.29 -6.64
CA LEU A 8 2.81 -4.55 -6.08
C LEU A 8 3.02 -5.78 -6.97
N GLY A 9 3.46 -5.58 -8.22
CA GLY A 9 3.69 -6.69 -9.14
C GLY A 9 4.93 -7.51 -8.77
N THR A 10 4.85 -8.83 -8.95
CA THR A 10 5.99 -9.72 -8.72
C THR A 10 5.93 -10.93 -9.64
N ASP A 11 7.10 -11.41 -10.08
CA ASP A 11 7.26 -12.67 -10.81
C ASP A 11 7.53 -13.84 -9.85
N LEU A 12 7.82 -13.55 -8.58
CA LEU A 12 8.13 -14.56 -7.55
C LEU A 12 7.19 -14.35 -6.36
N PRO A 13 5.96 -14.90 -6.41
CA PRO A 13 5.03 -14.81 -5.30
C PRO A 13 5.60 -15.39 -4.01
N ALA A 14 5.19 -14.83 -2.87
CA ALA A 14 5.59 -15.32 -1.57
C ALA A 14 5.08 -16.74 -1.31
N GLU A 15 5.94 -17.57 -0.73
CA GLU A 15 5.57 -18.94 -0.34
C GLU A 15 4.71 -18.96 0.93
N PRO A 16 3.85 -19.98 1.11
CA PRO A 16 3.05 -20.12 2.32
C PRO A 16 3.92 -20.14 3.59
N GLY A 17 3.51 -19.37 4.59
CA GLY A 17 4.18 -19.29 5.88
C GLY A 17 5.50 -18.53 5.90
N LYS A 18 5.91 -17.93 4.79
CA LYS A 18 7.16 -17.17 4.73
C LYS A 18 7.02 -15.70 5.13
N VAL A 19 5.79 -15.17 5.10
CA VAL A 19 5.53 -13.79 5.52
C VAL A 19 4.94 -13.83 6.93
N THR A 20 5.73 -13.43 7.91
CA THR A 20 5.34 -13.46 9.34
C THR A 20 5.09 -12.09 9.93
N ALA A 21 5.51 -11.01 9.26
CA ALA A 21 5.30 -9.64 9.72
C ALA A 21 3.86 -9.17 9.51
N ARG A 22 3.40 -8.24 10.35
CA ARG A 22 2.19 -7.46 10.08
C ARG A 22 2.46 -6.55 8.88
N ILE A 23 1.52 -6.47 7.96
CA ILE A 23 1.68 -5.69 6.73
C ILE A 23 0.56 -4.64 6.65
N LEU A 24 0.93 -3.41 6.39
CA LEU A 24 0.03 -2.32 6.03
C LEU A 24 0.42 -1.77 4.68
N VAL A 25 -0.51 -1.73 3.73
CA VAL A 25 -0.32 -1.08 2.43
C VAL A 25 -1.29 0.08 2.32
N CYS A 26 -0.78 1.25 1.97
CA CYS A 26 -1.58 2.45 1.69
C CYS A 26 -1.40 2.79 0.21
N HIS A 27 -2.48 2.69 -0.56
CA HIS A 27 -2.45 2.68 -2.02
C HIS A 27 -3.40 3.72 -2.62
N GLY A 28 -2.92 4.43 -3.63
CA GLY A 28 -3.76 5.31 -4.45
C GLY A 28 -4.46 4.51 -5.55
N ASP A 29 -5.78 4.41 -5.49
CA ASP A 29 -6.56 3.59 -6.45
C ASP A 29 -6.46 4.12 -7.89
N ALA A 30 -6.18 5.40 -8.08
CA ALA A 30 -5.96 6.01 -9.39
C ALA A 30 -4.51 5.96 -9.87
N ASP A 31 -3.63 5.23 -9.18
CA ASP A 31 -2.24 5.05 -9.56
C ASP A 31 -2.14 4.18 -10.83
N PRO A 32 -1.76 4.75 -11.99
CA PRO A 32 -1.69 3.97 -13.23
C PRO A 32 -0.51 2.98 -13.27
N MET A 33 0.46 3.12 -12.34
CA MET A 33 1.59 2.20 -12.23
C MET A 33 1.20 0.89 -11.55
N VAL A 34 0.04 0.86 -10.86
CA VAL A 34 -0.46 -0.32 -10.14
C VAL A 34 -1.95 -0.49 -10.47
N PRO A 35 -2.29 -1.18 -11.56
CA PRO A 35 -3.69 -1.43 -11.91
C PRO A 35 -4.36 -2.35 -10.88
N ARG A 36 -5.68 -2.30 -10.80
CA ARG A 36 -6.46 -3.09 -9.83
C ARG A 36 -6.21 -4.58 -9.93
N SER A 37 -5.91 -5.10 -11.12
CA SER A 37 -5.56 -6.51 -11.29
C SER A 37 -4.32 -6.91 -10.47
N GLN A 38 -3.33 -6.03 -10.38
CA GLN A 38 -2.15 -6.25 -9.53
C GLN A 38 -2.50 -6.18 -8.04
N VAL A 39 -3.43 -5.32 -7.66
CA VAL A 39 -3.90 -5.23 -6.27
C VAL A 39 -4.57 -6.53 -5.85
N VAL A 40 -5.46 -7.05 -6.67
CA VAL A 40 -6.14 -8.33 -6.40
C VAL A 40 -5.14 -9.48 -6.32
N SER A 41 -4.18 -9.54 -7.24
CA SER A 41 -3.12 -10.56 -7.22
C SER A 41 -2.27 -10.46 -5.95
N PHE A 42 -1.99 -9.25 -5.47
CA PHE A 42 -1.28 -9.03 -4.21
C PHE A 42 -2.08 -9.55 -3.02
N TRP A 43 -3.38 -9.30 -2.96
CA TRP A 43 -4.23 -9.81 -1.88
C TRP A 43 -4.22 -11.34 -1.85
N GLU A 44 -4.35 -11.96 -3.02
CA GLU A 44 -4.34 -13.43 -3.15
C GLU A 44 -2.99 -14.00 -2.73
N GLU A 45 -1.90 -13.35 -3.13
CA GLU A 45 -0.54 -13.73 -2.73
C GLU A 45 -0.38 -13.66 -1.20
N MET A 46 -0.84 -12.59 -0.57
CA MET A 46 -0.72 -12.43 0.88
C MET A 46 -1.57 -13.44 1.63
N ASP A 47 -2.77 -13.73 1.15
CA ASP A 47 -3.61 -14.78 1.73
C ASP A 47 -2.96 -16.16 1.60
N HIS A 48 -2.42 -16.47 0.44
CA HIS A 48 -1.72 -17.74 0.21
C HIS A 48 -0.49 -17.90 1.10
N ALA A 49 0.23 -16.81 1.33
CA ALA A 49 1.40 -16.80 2.22
C ALA A 49 1.05 -16.86 3.71
N GLY A 50 -0.24 -16.73 4.05
CA GLY A 50 -0.69 -16.66 5.44
C GLY A 50 -0.34 -15.37 6.16
N ALA A 51 -0.11 -14.29 5.41
CA ALA A 51 0.24 -12.99 5.98
C ALA A 51 -0.95 -12.34 6.69
N ASN A 52 -0.67 -11.59 7.76
CA ASN A 52 -1.63 -10.69 8.36
C ASN A 52 -1.46 -9.31 7.72
N TRP A 53 -2.37 -8.96 6.82
CA TRP A 53 -2.26 -7.74 6.03
C TRP A 53 -3.51 -6.87 6.13
N HIS A 54 -3.28 -5.54 6.08
CA HIS A 54 -4.32 -4.53 5.91
C HIS A 54 -4.00 -3.69 4.67
N PHE A 55 -5.02 -3.34 3.92
CA PHE A 55 -4.86 -2.61 2.67
C PHE A 55 -5.84 -1.44 2.63
N HIS A 56 -5.31 -0.22 2.58
CA HIS A 56 -6.11 0.99 2.44
C HIS A 56 -5.97 1.52 1.02
N SER A 57 -7.07 1.52 0.28
CA SER A 57 -7.11 2.04 -1.09
C SER A 57 -7.88 3.36 -1.11
N TYR A 58 -7.25 4.39 -1.65
CA TYR A 58 -7.80 5.75 -1.65
C TYR A 58 -8.28 6.11 -3.05
N SER A 59 -9.60 6.35 -3.18
CA SER A 59 -10.24 6.68 -4.46
C SER A 59 -9.68 7.96 -5.05
N GLY A 60 -9.40 7.95 -6.35
CA GLY A 60 -8.93 9.13 -7.07
C GLY A 60 -7.51 9.57 -6.76
N VAL A 61 -6.80 8.83 -5.93
CA VAL A 61 -5.46 9.19 -5.45
C VAL A 61 -4.39 8.52 -6.32
N ARG A 62 -3.37 9.28 -6.70
CA ARG A 62 -2.32 8.86 -7.63
C ARG A 62 -1.07 8.37 -6.89
N HIS A 63 -0.06 7.93 -7.65
CA HIS A 63 1.22 7.49 -7.11
C HIS A 63 1.93 8.64 -6.37
N GLY A 64 2.69 8.32 -5.32
CA GLY A 64 3.48 9.31 -4.59
C GLY A 64 2.64 10.30 -3.78
N PHE A 65 1.47 9.91 -3.32
CA PHE A 65 0.49 10.83 -2.71
C PHE A 65 0.94 11.46 -1.38
N THR A 66 2.00 10.97 -0.75
CA THR A 66 2.57 11.58 0.47
C THR A 66 3.64 12.62 0.18
N ASN A 67 4.01 12.81 -1.08
CA ASN A 67 5.03 13.77 -1.49
C ASN A 67 4.40 15.09 -1.91
N PRO A 68 4.53 16.17 -1.12
CA PRO A 68 3.94 17.47 -1.44
C PRO A 68 4.66 18.26 -2.52
N GLY A 69 5.77 17.72 -3.05
CA GLY A 69 6.51 18.38 -4.13
C GLY A 69 5.73 18.46 -5.43
N PRO A 70 6.26 19.20 -6.45
CA PRO A 70 5.59 19.30 -7.74
C PRO A 70 5.43 17.94 -8.39
N ALA A 71 4.27 17.70 -9.02
CA ALA A 71 4.04 16.48 -9.80
C ALA A 71 4.92 16.50 -11.06
N LEU A 72 5.73 15.46 -11.25
CA LEU A 72 6.64 15.33 -12.39
C LEU A 72 5.93 14.80 -13.64
N ASN A 73 4.78 14.15 -13.47
CA ASN A 73 3.95 13.63 -14.57
C ASN A 73 2.52 13.37 -14.06
N PRO A 74 1.55 13.12 -14.97
CA PRO A 74 0.15 12.93 -14.57
C PRO A 74 -0.12 11.70 -13.70
N ALA A 75 0.79 10.73 -13.64
CA ALA A 75 0.64 9.53 -12.81
C ALA A 75 0.88 9.81 -11.33
N VAL A 76 1.49 10.96 -11.00
CA VAL A 76 1.93 11.32 -9.65
C VAL A 76 1.14 12.53 -9.15
N GLY A 77 0.81 12.56 -7.87
CA GLY A 77 0.18 13.72 -7.25
C GLY A 77 -0.06 13.56 -5.77
N TYR A 78 0.22 14.64 -5.05
CA TYR A 78 -0.04 14.72 -3.61
C TYR A 78 -1.54 14.75 -3.32
N ASP A 79 -1.95 14.08 -2.24
CA ASP A 79 -3.31 14.15 -1.72
C ASP A 79 -3.28 14.29 -0.20
N LEU A 80 -3.79 15.41 0.30
CA LEU A 80 -3.74 15.74 1.72
C LEU A 80 -4.49 14.72 2.58
N SER A 81 -5.68 14.31 2.15
CA SER A 81 -6.51 13.36 2.91
C SER A 81 -5.83 12.00 3.00
N ALA A 82 -5.36 11.46 1.86
CA ALA A 82 -4.66 10.18 1.83
C ALA A 82 -3.34 10.24 2.61
N ASP A 83 -2.60 11.34 2.51
CA ASP A 83 -1.38 11.56 3.28
C ASP A 83 -1.66 11.45 4.79
N ARG A 84 -2.61 12.21 5.29
CA ARG A 84 -2.98 12.21 6.71
C ARG A 84 -3.46 10.83 7.17
N GLN A 85 -4.35 10.21 6.41
CA GLN A 85 -4.95 8.93 6.81
C GLN A 85 -3.93 7.79 6.75
N SER A 86 -3.01 7.79 5.78
CA SER A 86 -1.98 6.77 5.71
C SER A 86 -1.00 6.87 6.88
N TRP A 87 -0.58 8.05 7.27
CA TRP A 87 0.27 8.24 8.44
C TRP A 87 -0.44 7.86 9.73
N ALA A 88 -1.72 8.22 9.89
CA ALA A 88 -2.51 7.83 11.05
C ALA A 88 -2.65 6.31 11.15
N ALA A 89 -2.87 5.63 10.02
CA ALA A 89 -2.95 4.17 9.97
C ALA A 89 -1.62 3.52 10.38
N MET A 90 -0.50 4.07 9.94
CA MET A 90 0.82 3.58 10.31
C MET A 90 1.07 3.73 11.81
N PHE A 91 0.76 4.89 12.39
CA PHE A 91 0.95 5.11 13.83
C PHE A 91 0.05 4.20 14.66
N GLU A 92 -1.18 3.97 14.22
CA GLU A 92 -2.10 3.07 14.90
C GLU A 92 -1.59 1.63 14.87
N LEU A 93 -1.05 1.17 13.74
CA LEU A 93 -0.42 -0.13 13.64
C LEU A 93 0.77 -0.26 14.58
N PHE A 94 1.63 0.75 14.65
CA PHE A 94 2.80 0.74 15.53
C PHE A 94 2.39 0.71 17.00
N ASP A 95 1.34 1.44 17.38
CA ASP A 95 0.80 1.41 18.74
C ASP A 95 0.27 0.01 19.09
N GLU A 96 -0.42 -0.64 18.18
CA GLU A 96 -0.92 -2.01 18.37
C GLU A 96 0.21 -3.03 18.52
N VAL A 97 1.27 -2.91 17.72
CA VAL A 97 2.36 -3.91 17.68
C VAL A 97 3.41 -3.66 18.76
N PHE A 98 3.73 -2.41 19.04
CA PHE A 98 4.84 -2.02 19.95
C PHE A 98 4.38 -1.34 21.24
N GLY A 99 3.15 -0.85 21.25
CA GLY A 99 2.58 -0.16 22.40
C GLY A 99 2.16 -1.11 23.49
#